data_9965e1d2834c8e0db85d6b52c8b73b9d
#
_entry.id   9965e1d2834c8e0db85d6b52c8b73b9d
#
_cell.length_a   1.000
_cell.length_b   1.000
_cell.length_c   1.000
_cell.angle_alpha   90.00
_cell.angle_beta   90.00
_cell.angle_gamma   90.00
#
_symmetry.space_group_name_H-M   'P 1'
#
loop_
_entity.id
_entity.type
_entity.pdbx_description
1 polymer ?
#
loop_
_entity_poly.entity_id
_entity_poly.type
_entity_poly.pdbx_seq_one_letter_code
_entity_poly.pdbx_strand_id
1 'polypeptide(L)'
;MNKKFILFLPLILLLSICLLLFVGLHKDPKQIASALINKPVPEFYQANLLEPSQIVSPRDFPKKPFLLNVWGSWCGYCQQEHPLLMEISKEVPIVGIDYRDKPQNGIAMLERMGNPFILTIDDSRGEFAMQLGVDGAPETYVVDEHGMIRYRHSGYMDRETWLSYSCC
;
A
#
# COMPACT_ATOMS: atom_id res chain seq x y z
N MET A 1 -25.96 -46.11 -21.37
CA MET A 1 -25.21 -45.32 -20.38
C MET A 1 -25.31 -46.04 -19.03
N ASN A 2 -24.20 -46.56 -18.48
CA ASN A 2 -24.23 -47.39 -17.28
C ASN A 2 -24.70 -46.54 -16.07
N LYS A 3 -25.79 -47.00 -15.39
CA LYS A 3 -26.35 -46.34 -14.19
C LYS A 3 -25.29 -46.05 -13.10
N LYS A 4 -24.19 -46.79 -13.08
CA LYS A 4 -23.06 -46.59 -12.17
C LYS A 4 -22.28 -45.29 -12.46
N PHE A 5 -22.21 -44.83 -13.72
CA PHE A 5 -21.55 -43.56 -14.07
C PHE A 5 -22.31 -42.32 -13.57
N ILE A 6 -23.65 -42.40 -13.55
CA ILE A 6 -24.51 -41.30 -13.06
C ILE A 6 -24.28 -41.08 -11.56
N LEU A 7 -23.95 -42.13 -10.81
CA LEU A 7 -23.70 -42.05 -9.38
C LEU A 7 -22.40 -41.30 -9.03
N PHE A 8 -21.40 -41.30 -9.96
CA PHE A 8 -20.13 -40.59 -9.78
C PHE A 8 -20.17 -39.15 -10.28
N LEU A 9 -21.20 -38.76 -11.04
CA LEU A 9 -21.32 -37.40 -11.59
C LEU A 9 -21.28 -36.31 -10.52
N PRO A 10 -22.02 -36.40 -9.39
CA PRO A 10 -21.95 -35.38 -8.33
C PRO A 10 -20.57 -35.34 -7.65
N LEU A 11 -19.88 -36.47 -7.53
CA LEU A 11 -18.54 -36.52 -6.95
C LEU A 11 -17.53 -35.85 -7.88
N ILE A 12 -17.57 -36.08 -9.17
CA ILE A 12 -16.71 -35.46 -10.17
C ILE A 12 -16.95 -33.94 -10.20
N LEU A 13 -18.23 -33.52 -10.14
CA LEU A 13 -18.59 -32.11 -10.07
C LEU A 13 -18.00 -31.44 -8.80
N LEU A 14 -18.16 -32.09 -7.66
CA LEU A 14 -17.62 -31.60 -6.40
C LEU A 14 -16.06 -31.43 -6.46
N LEU A 15 -15.38 -32.47 -6.97
CA LEU A 15 -13.93 -32.43 -7.12
C LEU A 15 -13.47 -31.35 -8.09
N SER A 16 -14.21 -31.12 -9.20
CA SER A 16 -13.88 -30.05 -10.14
C SER A 16 -14.05 -28.66 -9.53
N ILE A 17 -15.11 -28.45 -8.73
CA ILE A 17 -15.33 -27.20 -8.00
C ILE A 17 -14.22 -27.00 -6.96
N CYS A 18 -13.87 -28.01 -6.18
CA CYS A 18 -12.79 -27.94 -5.22
C CYS A 18 -11.43 -27.59 -5.88
N LEU A 19 -11.15 -28.20 -7.04
CA LEU A 19 -9.94 -27.92 -7.80
C LEU A 19 -9.93 -26.48 -8.33
N LEU A 20 -11.05 -25.99 -8.88
CA LEU A 20 -11.17 -24.60 -9.32
C LEU A 20 -11.00 -23.60 -8.19
N LEU A 21 -11.61 -23.87 -7.03
CA LEU A 21 -11.44 -23.03 -5.84
C LEU A 21 -10.00 -23.08 -5.32
N PHE A 22 -9.38 -24.25 -5.29
CA PHE A 22 -7.99 -24.41 -4.88
C PHE A 22 -7.03 -23.62 -5.78
N VAL A 23 -7.19 -23.71 -7.10
CA VAL A 23 -6.41 -22.93 -8.08
C VAL A 23 -6.71 -21.43 -7.97
N GLY A 24 -7.97 -21.06 -7.73
CA GLY A 24 -8.37 -19.66 -7.55
C GLY A 24 -7.79 -19.02 -6.29
N LEU A 25 -7.72 -19.76 -5.18
CA LEU A 25 -7.16 -19.29 -3.91
C LEU A 25 -5.64 -19.15 -3.94
N HIS A 26 -4.95 -19.81 -4.86
CA HIS A 26 -3.49 -19.69 -5.04
C HIS A 26 -3.09 -18.51 -5.95
N LYS A 27 -4.04 -17.81 -6.57
CA LYS A 27 -3.75 -16.53 -7.22
C LYS A 27 -3.64 -15.46 -6.15
N ASP A 28 -2.45 -14.89 -6.03
CA ASP A 28 -2.15 -13.83 -5.05
C ASP A 28 -3.08 -12.63 -5.30
N PRO A 29 -4.04 -12.33 -4.41
CA PRO A 29 -4.96 -11.20 -4.57
C PRO A 29 -4.26 -9.84 -4.38
N LYS A 30 -2.98 -9.84 -3.98
CA LYS A 30 -2.21 -8.62 -3.68
C LYS A 30 -1.82 -7.82 -4.91
N GLN A 31 -1.97 -8.36 -6.11
CA GLN A 31 -1.76 -7.63 -7.37
C GLN A 31 -3.07 -7.05 -7.92
N ILE A 32 -3.76 -6.25 -7.14
CA ILE A 32 -4.82 -5.41 -7.70
C ILE A 32 -4.13 -4.31 -8.51
N ALA A 33 -4.17 -4.45 -9.84
CA ALA A 33 -3.65 -3.45 -10.74
C ALA A 33 -4.35 -2.11 -10.45
N SER A 34 -3.66 -1.18 -9.80
CA SER A 34 -4.18 0.16 -9.62
C SER A 34 -4.44 0.80 -11.00
N ALA A 35 -5.60 1.41 -11.16
CA ALA A 35 -5.92 2.20 -12.36
C ALA A 35 -4.93 3.37 -12.57
N LEU A 36 -4.09 3.65 -11.58
CA LEU A 36 -3.10 4.73 -11.58
C LEU A 36 -1.69 4.28 -11.97
N ILE A 37 -1.44 3.00 -12.25
CA ILE A 37 -0.14 2.57 -12.78
C ILE A 37 0.15 3.30 -14.09
N ASN A 38 1.36 3.87 -14.20
CA ASN A 38 1.81 4.75 -15.28
C ASN A 38 1.01 6.05 -15.44
N LYS A 39 0.36 6.50 -14.36
CA LYS A 39 -0.27 7.83 -14.28
C LYS A 39 0.42 8.67 -13.22
N PRO A 40 0.33 9.99 -13.32
CA PRO A 40 0.85 10.88 -12.28
C PRO A 40 0.09 10.68 -10.96
N VAL A 41 0.78 10.94 -9.86
CA VAL A 41 0.12 11.05 -8.56
C VAL A 41 -0.97 12.13 -8.66
N PRO A 42 -2.21 11.88 -8.18
CA PRO A 42 -3.30 12.85 -8.21
C PRO A 42 -2.92 14.16 -7.51
N GLU A 43 -3.48 15.27 -7.98
CA GLU A 43 -3.33 16.56 -7.32
C GLU A 43 -4.02 16.57 -5.95
N PHE A 44 -3.34 17.08 -4.96
CA PHE A 44 -3.88 17.29 -3.62
C PHE A 44 -3.29 18.54 -2.98
N TYR A 45 -3.98 19.07 -1.96
CA TYR A 45 -3.52 20.18 -1.13
C TYR A 45 -3.94 19.87 0.31
N GLN A 46 -3.00 19.40 1.13
CA GLN A 46 -3.27 19.01 2.51
C GLN A 46 -2.18 19.51 3.45
N ALA A 47 -2.47 19.53 4.75
CA ALA A 47 -1.50 19.93 5.73
C ALA A 47 -0.38 18.88 5.89
N ASN A 48 0.83 19.35 6.20
CA ASN A 48 1.87 18.49 6.71
C ASN A 48 1.52 18.08 8.15
N LEU A 49 1.57 16.78 8.44
CA LEU A 49 1.22 16.25 9.76
C LEU A 49 2.07 16.88 10.89
N LEU A 50 3.36 17.09 10.65
CA LEU A 50 4.30 17.63 11.65
C LEU A 50 4.34 19.16 11.67
N GLU A 51 3.94 19.80 10.59
CA GLU A 51 3.87 21.26 10.45
C GLU A 51 2.52 21.67 9.85
N PRO A 52 1.43 21.70 10.62
CA PRO A 52 0.06 21.91 10.10
C PRO A 52 -0.14 23.24 9.36
N SER A 53 0.74 24.23 9.58
CA SER A 53 0.73 25.50 8.83
C SER A 53 1.28 25.37 7.39
N GLN A 54 2.03 24.31 7.11
CA GLN A 54 2.55 24.01 5.78
C GLN A 54 1.53 23.19 4.99
N ILE A 55 1.04 23.75 3.89
CA ILE A 55 0.24 23.01 2.92
C ILE A 55 1.16 22.36 1.92
N VAL A 56 1.02 21.07 1.73
CA VAL A 56 1.80 20.23 0.84
C VAL A 56 0.98 19.77 -0.38
N SER A 57 1.68 19.55 -1.47
CA SER A 57 1.13 19.17 -2.78
C SER A 57 2.13 18.23 -3.50
N PRO A 58 1.81 17.65 -4.66
CA PRO A 58 2.77 16.86 -5.44
C PRO A 58 4.04 17.61 -5.85
N ARG A 59 4.03 18.94 -5.82
CA ARG A 59 5.20 19.79 -6.14
C ARG A 59 6.31 19.69 -5.08
N ASP A 60 5.94 19.30 -3.86
CA ASP A 60 6.85 19.17 -2.70
C ASP A 60 7.50 17.78 -2.65
N PHE A 61 7.12 16.88 -3.57
CA PHE A 61 7.69 15.55 -3.66
C PHE A 61 9.14 15.55 -4.13
N PRO A 62 9.94 14.53 -3.74
CA PRO A 62 11.31 14.38 -4.20
C PRO A 62 11.40 14.35 -5.73
N LYS A 63 12.48 14.96 -6.27
CA LYS A 63 12.80 14.90 -7.71
C LYS A 63 13.69 13.70 -8.07
N LYS A 64 13.51 12.61 -7.35
CA LYS A 64 14.15 11.30 -7.53
C LYS A 64 13.12 10.23 -7.17
N PRO A 65 13.30 8.98 -7.57
CA PRO A 65 12.38 7.90 -7.19
C PRO A 65 12.17 7.83 -5.68
N PHE A 66 10.95 7.63 -5.24
CA PHE A 66 10.56 7.60 -3.83
C PHE A 66 9.40 6.64 -3.59
N LEU A 67 9.20 6.30 -2.32
CA LEU A 67 8.03 5.56 -1.88
C LEU A 67 6.96 6.52 -1.33
N LEU A 68 5.70 6.22 -1.65
CA LEU A 68 4.53 6.84 -1.05
C LEU A 68 3.82 5.76 -0.23
N ASN A 69 3.88 5.86 1.09
CA ASN A 69 3.38 4.83 2.01
C ASN A 69 2.14 5.32 2.75
N VAL A 70 1.05 4.56 2.65
CA VAL A 70 -0.21 4.80 3.36
C VAL A 70 -0.19 4.04 4.67
N TRP A 71 -0.36 4.74 5.77
CA TRP A 71 -0.28 4.19 7.10
C TRP A 71 -1.27 4.87 8.07
N GLY A 72 -1.37 4.38 9.29
CA GLY A 72 -2.10 5.00 10.37
C GLY A 72 -1.72 4.40 11.71
N SER A 73 -1.85 5.15 12.80
CA SER A 73 -1.51 4.66 14.14
C SER A 73 -2.40 3.50 14.61
N TRP A 74 -3.60 3.41 14.06
CA TRP A 74 -4.59 2.35 14.33
C TRP A 74 -4.26 1.02 13.62
N CYS A 75 -3.31 1.03 12.68
CA CYS A 75 -3.01 -0.09 11.80
C CYS A 75 -1.89 -0.97 12.40
N GLY A 76 -2.22 -2.15 12.90
CA GLY A 76 -1.24 -3.08 13.48
C GLY A 76 -0.18 -3.57 12.50
N TYR A 77 -0.54 -3.83 11.24
CA TYR A 77 0.42 -4.23 10.20
C TYR A 77 1.35 -3.09 9.79
N CYS A 78 0.88 -1.84 9.85
CA CYS A 78 1.73 -0.66 9.62
C CYS A 78 2.81 -0.55 10.71
N GLN A 79 2.46 -0.85 11.97
CA GLN A 79 3.43 -0.87 13.06
C GLN A 79 4.45 -2.00 12.91
N GLN A 80 4.05 -3.17 12.39
CA GLN A 80 4.96 -4.28 12.11
C GLN A 80 5.91 -3.97 10.94
N GLU A 81 5.45 -3.26 9.92
CA GLU A 81 6.23 -2.84 8.75
C GLU A 81 7.21 -1.70 9.08
N HIS A 82 6.90 -0.89 10.07
CA HIS A 82 7.61 0.34 10.39
C HIS A 82 9.13 0.20 10.56
N PRO A 83 9.67 -0.84 11.25
CA PRO A 83 11.12 -1.06 11.33
C PRO A 83 11.78 -1.23 9.96
N LEU A 84 11.11 -1.89 9.01
CA LEU A 84 11.61 -2.04 7.64
C LEU A 84 11.61 -0.70 6.92
N LEU A 85 10.57 0.12 7.07
CA LEU A 85 10.55 1.48 6.50
C LEU A 85 11.66 2.36 7.07
N MET A 86 12.01 2.22 8.35
CA MET A 86 13.16 2.90 8.97
C MET A 86 14.50 2.49 8.34
N GLU A 87 14.64 1.26 7.88
CA GLU A 87 15.82 0.83 7.15
C GLU A 87 15.84 1.36 5.72
N ILE A 88 14.72 1.21 4.98
CA ILE A 88 14.58 1.67 3.59
C ILE A 88 14.79 3.18 3.47
N SER A 89 14.33 3.96 4.46
CA SER A 89 14.43 5.42 4.46
C SER A 89 15.86 5.95 4.43
N LYS A 90 16.85 5.12 4.76
CA LYS A 90 18.27 5.46 4.67
C LYS A 90 18.79 5.51 3.24
N GLU A 91 18.11 4.83 2.33
CA GLU A 91 18.51 4.67 0.93
C GLU A 91 17.53 5.34 -0.03
N VAL A 92 16.22 5.22 0.25
CA VAL A 92 15.14 5.72 -0.59
C VAL A 92 14.26 6.68 0.21
N PRO A 93 13.95 7.89 -0.31
CA PRO A 93 13.02 8.79 0.35
C PRO A 93 11.64 8.15 0.47
N ILE A 94 10.99 8.35 1.60
CA ILE A 94 9.62 7.88 1.83
C ILE A 94 8.75 9.08 2.19
N VAL A 95 7.62 9.23 1.51
CA VAL A 95 6.54 10.16 1.86
C VAL A 95 5.42 9.37 2.52
N GLY A 96 5.01 9.77 3.71
CA GLY A 96 3.93 9.14 4.45
C GLY A 96 2.58 9.79 4.20
N ILE A 97 1.51 9.00 4.18
CA ILE A 97 0.12 9.47 4.21
C ILE A 97 -0.51 8.92 5.49
N ASP A 98 -0.78 9.79 6.46
CA ASP A 98 -1.46 9.45 7.70
C ASP A 98 -2.97 9.35 7.44
N TYR A 99 -3.40 8.13 7.10
CA TYR A 99 -4.71 7.85 6.52
C TYR A 99 -5.77 7.60 7.59
N ARG A 100 -6.83 8.41 7.56
CA ARG A 100 -8.00 8.30 8.46
C ARG A 100 -7.60 8.16 9.93
N ASP A 101 -6.63 8.93 10.34
CA ASP A 101 -6.14 8.95 11.71
C ASP A 101 -6.36 10.32 12.35
N LYS A 102 -6.24 10.38 13.66
CA LYS A 102 -6.16 11.65 14.39
C LYS A 102 -4.70 12.12 14.35
N PRO A 103 -4.41 13.35 13.91
CA PRO A 103 -3.03 13.84 13.79
C PRO A 103 -2.18 13.59 15.04
N GLN A 104 -2.77 13.77 16.23
CA GLN A 104 -2.06 13.57 17.51
C GLN A 104 -1.60 12.11 17.69
N ASN A 105 -2.39 11.14 17.23
CA ASN A 105 -2.05 9.72 17.33
C ASN A 105 -0.93 9.35 16.35
N GLY A 106 -1.01 9.85 15.10
CA GLY A 106 0.04 9.69 14.11
C GLY A 106 1.36 10.26 14.59
N ILE A 107 1.36 11.49 15.10
CA ILE A 107 2.55 12.14 15.69
C ILE A 107 3.11 11.29 16.84
N ALA A 108 2.27 10.88 17.80
CA ALA A 108 2.70 10.06 18.94
C ALA A 108 3.31 8.71 18.51
N MET A 109 2.81 8.11 17.42
CA MET A 109 3.40 6.89 16.86
C MET A 109 4.80 7.17 16.30
N LEU A 110 4.98 8.23 15.51
CA LEU A 110 6.27 8.61 14.95
C LEU A 110 7.29 8.98 16.03
N GLU A 111 6.88 9.66 17.10
CA GLU A 111 7.74 9.95 18.26
C GLU A 111 8.23 8.68 18.96
N ARG A 112 7.33 7.69 19.12
CA ARG A 112 7.65 6.42 19.80
C ARG A 112 8.50 5.48 18.97
N MET A 113 8.24 5.37 17.66
CA MET A 113 8.82 4.35 16.79
C MET A 113 9.91 4.89 15.86
N GLY A 114 10.13 6.21 15.84
CA GLY A 114 10.97 6.90 14.87
C GLY A 114 10.17 7.34 13.64
N ASN A 115 10.74 8.28 12.88
CA ASN A 115 10.12 8.82 11.68
C ASN A 115 10.91 8.44 10.42
N PRO A 116 10.41 7.51 9.56
CA PRO A 116 11.04 7.15 8.31
C PRO A 116 10.73 8.13 7.16
N PHE A 117 9.78 9.04 7.36
CA PHE A 117 9.23 9.90 6.32
C PHE A 117 9.98 11.22 6.22
N ILE A 118 10.31 11.64 5.00
CA ILE A 118 10.84 12.99 4.73
C ILE A 118 9.74 14.04 4.74
N LEU A 119 8.49 13.61 4.52
CA LEU A 119 7.28 14.41 4.50
C LEU A 119 6.12 13.50 4.91
N THR A 120 5.20 13.98 5.74
CA THR A 120 3.99 13.25 6.12
C THR A 120 2.76 14.09 5.86
N ILE A 121 1.84 13.57 5.06
CA ILE A 121 0.58 14.19 4.67
C ILE A 121 -0.48 13.82 5.70
N ASP A 122 -1.17 14.81 6.27
CA ASP A 122 -2.35 14.61 7.10
C ASP A 122 -3.56 14.34 6.21
N ASP A 123 -3.91 13.07 6.04
CA ASP A 123 -5.09 12.63 5.31
C ASP A 123 -6.19 12.09 6.26
N SER A 124 -6.44 12.82 7.33
CA SER A 124 -7.42 12.46 8.38
C SER A 124 -8.81 12.16 7.81
N ARG A 125 -9.18 12.80 6.68
CA ARG A 125 -10.45 12.56 5.98
C ARG A 125 -10.38 11.46 4.93
N GLY A 126 -9.19 11.02 4.58
CA GLY A 126 -8.96 9.98 3.57
C GLY A 126 -9.23 10.43 2.14
N GLU A 127 -9.20 11.72 1.87
CA GLU A 127 -9.53 12.30 0.55
C GLU A 127 -8.46 12.00 -0.49
N PHE A 128 -7.20 12.14 -0.11
CA PHE A 128 -6.09 11.84 -1.01
C PHE A 128 -5.93 10.33 -1.24
N ALA A 129 -6.02 9.54 -0.18
CA ALA A 129 -6.00 8.09 -0.29
C ALA A 129 -7.13 7.55 -1.17
N MET A 130 -8.32 8.15 -1.11
CA MET A 130 -9.44 7.79 -1.99
C MET A 130 -9.12 8.09 -3.46
N GLN A 131 -8.46 9.20 -3.78
CA GLN A 131 -8.03 9.52 -5.15
C GLN A 131 -6.95 8.55 -5.65
N LEU A 132 -6.06 8.07 -4.76
CA LEU A 132 -5.09 7.02 -5.06
C LEU A 132 -5.73 5.64 -5.25
N GLY A 133 -7.00 5.48 -4.88
CA GLY A 133 -7.69 4.19 -4.91
C GLY A 133 -7.20 3.24 -3.83
N VAL A 134 -6.86 3.78 -2.65
CA VAL A 134 -6.43 3.00 -1.48
C VAL A 134 -7.58 2.14 -0.97
N ASP A 135 -7.33 0.83 -0.84
CA ASP A 135 -8.30 -0.12 -0.28
C ASP A 135 -8.16 -0.25 1.24
N GLY A 136 -6.98 0.06 1.78
CA GLY A 136 -6.68 -0.03 3.21
C GLY A 136 -5.23 0.34 3.51
N ALA A 137 -4.82 0.18 4.78
CA ALA A 137 -3.44 0.36 5.20
C ALA A 137 -2.88 -0.97 5.75
N PRO A 138 -1.58 -1.28 5.52
CA PRO A 138 -0.63 -0.48 4.77
C PRO A 138 -0.73 -0.65 3.25
N GLU A 139 -0.38 0.38 2.50
CA GLU A 139 -0.14 0.33 1.06
C GLU A 139 1.09 1.15 0.70
N THR A 140 1.87 0.68 -0.28
CA THR A 140 3.08 1.38 -0.73
C THR A 140 3.08 1.52 -2.23
N TYR A 141 3.32 2.73 -2.71
CA TYR A 141 3.48 3.05 -4.11
C TYR A 141 4.92 3.40 -4.41
N VAL A 142 5.45 2.90 -5.52
CA VAL A 142 6.73 3.34 -6.07
C VAL A 142 6.44 4.45 -7.08
N VAL A 143 7.03 5.61 -6.84
CA VAL A 143 6.86 6.80 -7.68
C VAL A 143 8.21 7.20 -8.25
N ASP A 144 8.26 7.49 -9.56
CA ASP A 144 9.49 7.90 -10.23
C ASP A 144 9.80 9.41 -10.05
N GLU A 145 10.92 9.85 -10.59
CA GLU A 145 11.38 11.25 -10.54
C GLU A 145 10.46 12.25 -11.25
N HIS A 146 9.54 11.75 -12.08
CA HIS A 146 8.54 12.54 -12.80
C HIS A 146 7.18 12.57 -12.08
N GLY A 147 7.08 11.91 -10.91
CA GLY A 147 5.83 11.81 -10.14
C GLY A 147 4.85 10.78 -10.70
N MET A 148 5.32 9.83 -11.54
CA MET A 148 4.49 8.78 -12.09
C MET A 148 4.49 7.55 -11.17
N ILE A 149 3.31 7.01 -10.88
CA ILE A 149 3.17 5.77 -10.12
C ILE A 149 3.59 4.61 -10.99
N ARG A 150 4.65 3.90 -10.62
CA ARG A 150 5.18 2.75 -11.36
C ARG A 150 4.72 1.42 -10.80
N TYR A 151 4.51 1.36 -9.50
CA TYR A 151 4.10 0.13 -8.83
C TYR A 151 3.22 0.42 -7.61
N ARG A 152 2.36 -0.54 -7.24
CA ARG A 152 1.54 -0.53 -6.03
C ARG A 152 1.67 -1.87 -5.33
N HIS A 153 1.97 -1.84 -4.06
CA HIS A 153 1.90 -2.97 -3.15
C HIS A 153 0.79 -2.74 -2.13
N SER A 154 -0.18 -3.64 -2.08
CA SER A 154 -1.26 -3.61 -1.08
C SER A 154 -0.96 -4.59 0.04
N GLY A 155 -1.07 -4.13 1.27
CA GLY A 155 -0.82 -4.92 2.48
C GLY A 155 0.61 -4.80 2.99
N TYR A 156 0.90 -5.60 4.01
CA TYR A 156 2.19 -5.63 4.69
C TYR A 156 3.34 -5.96 3.73
N MET A 157 4.37 -5.12 3.73
CA MET A 157 5.59 -5.33 2.96
C MET A 157 6.69 -5.89 3.89
N ASP A 158 7.19 -7.06 3.53
CA ASP A 158 8.36 -7.64 4.18
C ASP A 158 9.64 -7.38 3.39
N ARG A 159 10.78 -7.78 3.94
CA ARG A 159 12.09 -7.58 3.31
C ARG A 159 12.21 -8.29 1.95
N GLU A 160 11.63 -9.48 1.79
CA GLU A 160 11.67 -10.25 0.56
C GLU A 160 10.89 -9.52 -0.55
N THR A 161 9.70 -9.04 -0.20
CA THR A 161 8.87 -8.19 -1.07
C THR A 161 9.62 -6.93 -1.49
N TRP A 162 10.24 -6.22 -0.55
CA TRP A 162 11.03 -5.03 -0.84
C TRP A 162 12.17 -5.31 -1.82
N LEU A 163 12.94 -6.37 -1.58
CA LEU A 163 14.07 -6.75 -2.45
C LEU A 163 13.62 -7.08 -3.87
N SER A 164 12.41 -7.62 -4.06
CA SER A 164 11.87 -7.88 -5.39
C SER A 164 11.60 -6.61 -6.20
N TYR A 165 11.37 -5.46 -5.54
CA TYR A 165 11.14 -4.16 -6.19
C TYR A 165 12.42 -3.36 -6.38
N SER A 166 13.42 -3.53 -5.53
CA SER A 166 14.69 -2.82 -5.62
C SER A 166 15.59 -3.30 -6.77
N CYS A 167 15.23 -4.40 -7.43
CA CYS A 167 15.95 -4.94 -8.58
C CYS A 167 15.45 -4.40 -9.94
N CYS A 168 14.46 -3.52 -9.99
CA CYS A 168 13.93 -2.87 -11.18
C CYS A 168 14.23 -1.38 -11.16
#